data_2ca8e7ddea8a9370def1ecce36f0051c
#
_entry.id   2ca8e7ddea8a9370def1ecce36f0051c
#
_cell.length_a   1.000
_cell.length_b   1.000
_cell.length_c   1.000
_cell.angle_alpha   90.00
_cell.angle_beta   90.00
_cell.angle_gamma   90.00
#
_symmetry.space_group_name_H-M   'P 1'
#
loop_
_entity.id
_entity.type
_entity.pdbx_description
1 polymer ?
#
loop_
_entity_poly.entity_id
_entity_poly.type
_entity_poly.pdbx_seq_one_letter_code
_entity_poly.pdbx_strand_id
1 'polypeptide(L)'
;LRAISLKMNVISMHLNLDIAERGIDQCLAEGLGGKDIKVLDYVTETNGYGREGDVKEVDASEFLQAVKCAFGTDKAVLYGSGNVKKVASFCGSGASEALVAQTDADLIVTSDVQHHELKELIERGKKVIILPHYVSEQYGFNKFYVHVKGLTLSGVEVFYFIDKRFM
;
A
#
# COMPACT_ATOMS: atom_id res chain seq x y z
N LEU A 1 25.98 -13.86 -7.42
CA LEU A 1 27.24 -14.56 -7.14
C LEU A 1 27.57 -14.64 -5.65
N ARG A 2 27.48 -13.51 -4.88
CA ARG A 2 27.81 -13.50 -3.45
C ARG A 2 26.92 -14.41 -2.60
N ALA A 3 25.60 -14.44 -2.87
CA ALA A 3 24.68 -15.33 -2.15
C ALA A 3 25.04 -16.81 -2.36
N ILE A 4 25.42 -17.18 -3.59
CA ILE A 4 25.84 -18.57 -3.91
C ILE A 4 27.11 -18.94 -3.15
N SER A 5 28.12 -18.07 -3.14
CA SER A 5 29.39 -18.33 -2.42
C SER A 5 29.18 -18.44 -0.89
N LEU A 6 28.16 -17.80 -0.36
CA LEU A 6 27.77 -17.86 1.05
C LEU A 6 26.75 -18.98 1.36
N LYS A 7 26.38 -19.79 0.35
CA LYS A 7 25.33 -20.84 0.44
C LYS A 7 24.00 -20.31 0.99
N MET A 8 23.66 -19.07 0.62
CA MET A 8 22.41 -18.42 1.02
C MET A 8 21.28 -18.75 0.05
N ASN A 9 20.11 -19.03 0.58
CA ASN A 9 18.87 -19.01 -0.19
C ASN A 9 18.32 -17.59 -0.27
N VAL A 10 17.81 -17.20 -1.43
CA VAL A 10 17.16 -15.90 -1.65
C VAL A 10 15.73 -16.17 -2.07
N ILE A 11 14.79 -15.60 -1.32
CA ILE A 11 13.35 -15.66 -1.62
C ILE A 11 12.89 -14.24 -1.94
N SER A 12 12.34 -14.04 -3.14
CA SER A 12 11.68 -12.80 -3.51
C SER A 12 10.17 -12.99 -3.38
N MET A 13 9.56 -12.13 -2.56
CA MET A 13 8.11 -12.05 -2.41
C MET A 13 7.67 -10.69 -2.98
N HIS A 14 6.84 -10.71 -4.00
CA HIS A 14 6.40 -9.54 -4.75
C HIS A 14 4.87 -9.55 -4.81
N LEU A 15 4.26 -9.57 -5.99
CA LEU A 15 2.82 -9.56 -6.17
C LEU A 15 2.05 -10.60 -5.34
N ASN A 16 2.65 -11.75 -5.09
CA ASN A 16 2.05 -12.79 -4.25
C ASN A 16 1.88 -12.36 -2.77
N LEU A 17 2.74 -11.47 -2.28
CA LEU A 17 2.60 -10.88 -0.94
C LEU A 17 1.65 -9.68 -0.98
N ASP A 18 1.64 -8.91 -2.06
CA ASP A 18 0.79 -7.73 -2.19
C ASP A 18 -0.69 -8.10 -2.17
N ILE A 19 -1.09 -9.09 -2.99
CA ILE A 19 -2.48 -9.50 -3.17
C ILE A 19 -3.04 -10.40 -2.07
N ALA A 20 -2.19 -10.97 -1.22
CA ALA A 20 -2.62 -11.91 -0.18
C ALA A 20 -3.70 -11.32 0.75
N GLU A 21 -4.53 -12.17 1.35
CA GLU A 21 -5.60 -11.76 2.27
C GLU A 21 -5.10 -10.83 3.39
N ARG A 22 -3.90 -11.09 3.93
CA ARG A 22 -3.21 -10.24 4.92
C ARG A 22 -1.94 -9.63 4.36
N GLY A 23 -1.91 -9.39 3.06
CA GLY A 23 -0.77 -8.88 2.33
C GLY A 23 -0.57 -7.38 2.45
N ILE A 24 0.30 -6.85 1.59
CA ILE A 24 0.70 -5.44 1.63
C ILE A 24 -0.49 -4.52 1.36
N ASP A 25 -1.31 -4.82 0.33
CA ASP A 25 -2.51 -4.01 0.00
C ASP A 25 -3.52 -3.95 1.16
N GLN A 26 -3.75 -5.09 1.82
CA GLN A 26 -4.63 -5.14 2.99
C GLN A 26 -4.06 -4.28 4.14
N CYS A 27 -2.77 -4.41 4.41
CA CYS A 27 -2.11 -3.64 5.46
C CYS A 27 -2.08 -2.13 5.14
N LEU A 28 -1.91 -1.76 3.86
CA LEU A 28 -1.96 -0.37 3.42
C LEU A 28 -3.35 0.24 3.71
N ALA A 29 -4.43 -0.43 3.29
CA ALA A 29 -5.79 0.03 3.55
C ALA A 29 -6.11 0.16 5.05
N GLU A 30 -5.66 -0.80 5.88
CA GLU A 30 -5.78 -0.72 7.33
C GLU A 30 -5.00 0.46 7.92
N GLY A 31 -3.77 0.72 7.41
CA GLY A 31 -2.93 1.84 7.82
C GLY A 31 -3.55 3.20 7.48
N LEU A 32 -4.35 3.27 6.42
CA LEU A 32 -5.14 4.43 6.03
C LEU A 32 -6.40 4.62 6.89
N GLY A 33 -6.68 3.71 7.83
CA GLY A 33 -7.86 3.76 8.69
C GLY A 33 -9.13 3.24 8.04
N GLY A 34 -9.00 2.50 6.94
CA GLY A 34 -10.11 1.89 6.21
C GLY A 34 -10.91 0.91 7.09
N LYS A 35 -12.22 0.97 6.95
CA LYS A 35 -13.20 0.04 7.54
C LYS A 35 -13.96 -0.65 6.42
N ASP A 36 -14.53 -1.83 6.75
CA ASP A 36 -15.29 -2.63 5.77
C ASP A 36 -14.51 -2.86 4.46
N ILE A 37 -13.20 -3.14 4.62
CA ILE A 37 -12.25 -3.23 3.52
C ILE A 37 -12.61 -4.37 2.58
N LYS A 38 -12.62 -4.07 1.27
CA LYS A 38 -12.91 -5.00 0.18
C LYS A 38 -11.77 -5.04 -0.82
N VAL A 39 -11.60 -6.19 -1.45
CA VAL A 39 -10.72 -6.35 -2.62
C VAL A 39 -11.40 -5.70 -3.84
N LEU A 40 -10.63 -4.96 -4.64
CA LEU A 40 -11.15 -4.29 -5.84
C LEU A 40 -11.07 -5.16 -7.08
N ASP A 41 -9.96 -5.82 -7.31
CA ASP A 41 -9.74 -6.67 -8.49
C ASP A 41 -9.30 -8.07 -8.05
N TYR A 42 -10.22 -9.02 -8.10
CA TYR A 42 -10.00 -10.39 -7.65
C TYR A 42 -9.19 -11.20 -8.66
N VAL A 43 -8.06 -11.75 -8.21
CA VAL A 43 -7.24 -12.73 -8.93
C VAL A 43 -7.62 -14.17 -8.57
N THR A 44 -8.08 -14.38 -7.34
CA THR A 44 -8.63 -15.65 -6.81
C THR A 44 -9.95 -15.36 -6.10
N GLU A 45 -10.58 -16.36 -5.51
CA GLU A 45 -11.82 -16.20 -4.74
C GLU A 45 -11.69 -15.20 -3.57
N THR A 46 -10.50 -15.06 -2.99
CA THR A 46 -10.27 -14.25 -1.78
C THR A 46 -9.18 -13.19 -1.92
N ASN A 47 -8.30 -13.31 -2.91
CA ASN A 47 -7.11 -12.47 -3.07
C ASN A 47 -7.18 -11.68 -4.37
N GLY A 48 -6.61 -10.48 -4.37
CA GLY A 48 -6.58 -9.63 -5.54
C GLY A 48 -5.90 -8.29 -5.29
N TYR A 49 -5.86 -7.47 -6.30
CA TYR A 49 -5.23 -6.16 -6.29
C TYR A 49 -6.15 -5.09 -5.71
N GLY A 50 -5.53 -4.15 -5.03
CA GLY A 50 -6.19 -3.00 -4.47
C GLY A 50 -7.18 -3.33 -3.36
N ARG A 51 -7.40 -2.37 -2.51
CA ARG A 51 -8.40 -2.40 -1.44
C ARG A 51 -9.15 -1.11 -1.42
N GLU A 52 -10.46 -1.17 -1.19
CA GLU A 52 -11.23 0.01 -0.82
C GLU A 52 -11.83 -0.15 0.56
N GLY A 53 -12.01 0.97 1.25
CA GLY A 53 -12.64 0.98 2.56
C GLY A 53 -13.18 2.35 2.91
N ASP A 54 -14.18 2.37 3.78
CA ASP A 54 -14.75 3.60 4.29
C ASP A 54 -13.81 4.21 5.34
N VAL A 55 -13.69 5.53 5.32
CA VAL A 55 -12.93 6.29 6.32
C VAL A 55 -13.84 7.32 6.99
N LYS A 56 -13.44 7.83 8.17
CA LYS A 56 -14.14 8.97 8.76
C LYS A 56 -14.08 10.15 7.78
N GLU A 57 -15.24 10.74 7.50
CA GLU A 57 -15.30 11.92 6.62
C GLU A 57 -14.38 13.04 7.14
N VAL A 58 -13.49 13.50 6.29
CA VAL A 58 -12.49 14.52 6.61
C VAL A 58 -12.03 15.22 5.33
N ASP A 59 -11.53 16.45 5.44
CA ASP A 59 -10.89 17.12 4.29
C ASP A 59 -9.63 16.38 3.86
N ALA A 60 -9.39 16.33 2.54
CA ALA A 60 -8.25 15.59 1.96
C ALA A 60 -6.89 16.08 2.47
N SER A 61 -6.76 17.36 2.83
CA SER A 61 -5.54 17.90 3.42
C SER A 61 -5.29 17.39 4.85
N GLU A 62 -6.35 17.26 5.65
CA GLU A 62 -6.25 16.64 6.98
C GLU A 62 -5.95 15.14 6.85
N PHE A 63 -6.62 14.48 5.88
CA PHE A 63 -6.34 13.07 5.60
C PHE A 63 -4.87 12.85 5.21
N LEU A 64 -4.29 13.73 4.37
CA LEU A 64 -2.86 13.68 4.05
C LEU A 64 -1.97 13.75 5.29
N GLN A 65 -2.30 14.62 6.27
CA GLN A 65 -1.51 14.71 7.51
C GLN A 65 -1.62 13.42 8.34
N ALA A 66 -2.81 12.83 8.40
CA ALA A 66 -3.01 11.54 9.05
C ALA A 66 -2.19 10.43 8.37
N VAL A 67 -2.18 10.40 7.03
CA VAL A 67 -1.38 9.46 6.23
C VAL A 67 0.12 9.65 6.52
N LYS A 68 0.62 10.89 6.48
CA LYS A 68 2.03 11.18 6.80
C LYS A 68 2.43 10.68 8.18
N CYS A 69 1.57 10.89 9.17
CA CYS A 69 1.80 10.41 10.53
C CYS A 69 1.79 8.87 10.61
N ALA A 70 0.78 8.22 10.02
CA ALA A 70 0.61 6.77 10.09
C ALA A 70 1.76 6.00 9.41
N PHE A 71 2.26 6.54 8.30
CA PHE A 71 3.33 5.90 7.51
C PHE A 71 4.74 6.46 7.80
N GLY A 72 4.84 7.45 8.70
CA GLY A 72 6.13 7.99 9.14
C GLY A 72 6.93 8.68 8.03
N THR A 73 6.25 9.41 7.13
CA THR A 73 6.88 10.09 6.00
C THR A 73 6.31 11.48 5.74
N ASP A 74 7.16 12.45 5.46
CA ASP A 74 6.76 13.79 5.02
C ASP A 74 6.64 13.92 3.49
N LYS A 75 7.03 12.85 2.76
CA LYS A 75 7.14 12.88 1.30
C LYS A 75 5.85 12.54 0.56
N ALA A 76 4.75 12.24 1.27
CA ALA A 76 3.45 12.03 0.64
C ALA A 76 2.92 13.33 0.03
N VAL A 77 2.37 13.23 -1.18
CA VAL A 77 1.85 14.38 -1.95
C VAL A 77 0.39 14.16 -2.29
N LEU A 78 -0.45 15.18 -2.08
CA LEU A 78 -1.87 15.18 -2.42
C LEU A 78 -2.11 15.96 -3.72
N TYR A 79 -2.94 15.41 -4.58
CA TYR A 79 -3.55 16.06 -5.73
C TYR A 79 -5.07 16.03 -5.58
N GLY A 80 -5.69 17.20 -5.79
CA GLY A 80 -7.13 17.41 -5.57
C GLY A 80 -7.44 17.96 -4.17
N SER A 81 -8.72 18.26 -3.92
CA SER A 81 -9.22 18.87 -2.68
C SER A 81 -10.65 18.43 -2.38
N GLY A 82 -11.14 18.74 -1.17
CA GLY A 82 -12.48 18.44 -0.71
C GLY A 82 -12.55 17.19 0.16
N ASN A 83 -13.75 16.79 0.55
CA ASN A 83 -13.97 15.72 1.53
C ASN A 83 -13.64 14.33 0.99
N VAL A 84 -13.19 13.46 1.88
CA VAL A 84 -12.89 12.05 1.66
C VAL A 84 -13.72 11.23 2.64
N LYS A 85 -14.47 10.23 2.13
CA LYS A 85 -15.28 9.27 2.90
C LYS A 85 -14.90 7.84 2.59
N LYS A 86 -14.42 7.60 1.37
CA LYS A 86 -13.99 6.29 0.90
C LYS A 86 -12.63 6.39 0.20
N VAL A 87 -11.75 5.48 0.51
CA VAL A 87 -10.39 5.42 -0.02
C VAL A 87 -10.18 4.10 -0.72
N ALA A 88 -9.62 4.15 -1.93
CA ALA A 88 -9.03 2.99 -2.58
C ALA A 88 -7.51 3.08 -2.53
N SER A 89 -6.85 1.97 -2.26
CA SER A 89 -5.40 1.92 -2.13
C SER A 89 -4.79 0.77 -2.92
N PHE A 90 -3.64 1.04 -3.52
CA PHE A 90 -2.84 0.11 -4.29
C PHE A 90 -1.38 0.32 -3.90
N CYS A 91 -0.72 -0.72 -3.37
CA CYS A 91 0.69 -0.60 -2.99
C CYS A 91 1.59 -0.49 -4.22
N GLY A 92 2.78 0.07 -4.04
CA GLY A 92 3.77 0.16 -5.11
C GLY A 92 3.26 0.92 -6.34
N SER A 93 3.42 0.35 -7.52
CA SER A 93 3.08 0.94 -8.83
C SER A 93 1.65 0.55 -9.27
N GLY A 94 0.65 0.95 -8.50
CA GLY A 94 -0.74 0.55 -8.69
C GLY A 94 -1.64 1.56 -9.41
N ALA A 95 -1.08 2.55 -10.12
CA ALA A 95 -1.89 3.59 -10.78
C ALA A 95 -2.70 3.05 -11.97
N SER A 96 -2.14 2.13 -12.74
CA SER A 96 -2.83 1.47 -13.86
C SER A 96 -4.00 0.64 -13.38
N GLU A 97 -3.82 -0.09 -12.28
CA GLU A 97 -4.87 -0.89 -11.63
C GLU A 97 -5.97 0.02 -11.08
N ALA A 98 -5.61 1.17 -10.50
CA ALA A 98 -6.56 2.17 -10.02
C ALA A 98 -7.42 2.75 -11.14
N LEU A 99 -6.88 2.89 -12.37
CA LEU A 99 -7.62 3.38 -13.53
C LEU A 99 -8.63 2.38 -14.06
N VAL A 100 -8.34 1.08 -13.99
CA VAL A 100 -9.23 0.03 -14.48
C VAL A 100 -10.19 -0.48 -13.41
N ALA A 101 -9.86 -0.29 -12.13
CA ALA A 101 -10.70 -0.69 -11.01
C ALA A 101 -12.04 0.06 -11.02
N GLN A 102 -13.11 -0.69 -10.83
CA GLN A 102 -14.45 -0.11 -10.63
C GLN A 102 -14.61 0.26 -9.16
N THR A 103 -14.19 1.48 -8.81
CA THR A 103 -14.32 2.02 -7.45
C THR A 103 -15.05 3.37 -7.45
N ASP A 104 -15.90 3.56 -6.46
CA ASP A 104 -16.54 4.83 -6.14
C ASP A 104 -15.75 5.64 -5.09
N ALA A 105 -14.56 5.19 -4.70
CA ALA A 105 -13.71 5.90 -3.76
C ALA A 105 -13.46 7.35 -4.16
N ASP A 106 -13.49 8.24 -3.18
CA ASP A 106 -13.21 9.68 -3.37
C ASP A 106 -11.73 9.94 -3.62
N LEU A 107 -10.88 9.09 -3.04
CA LEU A 107 -9.43 9.27 -3.01
C LEU A 107 -8.72 7.95 -3.31
N ILE A 108 -7.71 8.02 -4.16
CA ILE A 108 -6.80 6.93 -4.50
C ILE A 108 -5.48 7.14 -3.78
N VAL A 109 -4.95 6.11 -3.13
CA VAL A 109 -3.60 6.10 -2.55
C VAL A 109 -2.76 5.08 -3.26
N THR A 110 -1.65 5.49 -3.85
CA THR A 110 -0.69 4.63 -4.55
C THR A 110 0.70 5.26 -4.51
N SER A 111 1.67 4.72 -5.25
CA SER A 111 3.05 5.22 -5.23
C SER A 111 3.55 5.68 -6.59
N ASP A 112 4.02 4.79 -7.44
CA ASP A 112 4.54 5.19 -8.73
C ASP A 112 3.40 5.49 -9.70
N VAL A 113 3.31 6.75 -10.13
CA VAL A 113 2.24 7.23 -11.01
C VAL A 113 2.84 7.98 -12.18
N GLN A 114 2.49 7.59 -13.40
CA GLN A 114 2.88 8.33 -14.58
C GLN A 114 2.00 9.58 -14.74
N HIS A 115 2.54 10.62 -15.38
CA HIS A 115 1.83 11.89 -15.53
C HIS A 115 0.43 11.74 -16.16
N HIS A 116 0.30 10.91 -17.19
CA HIS A 116 -1.00 10.71 -17.86
C HIS A 116 -2.00 9.94 -16.98
N GLU A 117 -1.55 8.99 -16.17
CA GLU A 117 -2.39 8.25 -15.23
C GLU A 117 -2.94 9.19 -14.14
N LEU A 118 -2.06 10.01 -13.55
CA LEU A 118 -2.46 11.02 -12.57
C LEU A 118 -3.50 11.98 -13.16
N LYS A 119 -3.24 12.48 -14.37
CA LYS A 119 -4.16 13.38 -15.06
C LYS A 119 -5.52 12.74 -15.25
N GLU A 120 -5.56 11.49 -15.71
CA GLU A 120 -6.81 10.77 -15.93
C GLU A 120 -7.58 10.54 -14.64
N LEU A 121 -6.92 10.15 -13.54
CA LEU A 121 -7.56 10.00 -12.22
C LEU A 121 -8.20 11.32 -11.76
N ILE A 122 -7.48 12.43 -11.92
CA ILE A 122 -8.01 13.77 -11.56
C ILE A 122 -9.20 14.17 -12.46
N GLU A 123 -9.12 13.91 -13.77
CA GLU A 123 -10.22 14.20 -14.72
C GLU A 123 -11.47 13.34 -14.42
N ARG A 124 -11.30 12.16 -13.84
CA ARG A 124 -12.39 11.33 -13.31
C ARG A 124 -12.93 11.81 -11.95
N GLY A 125 -12.44 12.96 -11.43
CA GLY A 125 -12.88 13.53 -10.16
C GLY A 125 -12.28 12.88 -8.93
N LYS A 126 -11.27 12.01 -9.08
CA LYS A 126 -10.59 11.39 -7.95
C LYS A 126 -9.56 12.34 -7.35
N LYS A 127 -9.39 12.29 -6.04
CA LYS A 127 -8.22 12.82 -5.36
C LYS A 127 -7.15 11.76 -5.35
N VAL A 128 -5.88 12.13 -5.34
CA VAL A 128 -4.77 11.15 -5.35
C VAL A 128 -3.74 11.53 -4.28
N ILE A 129 -3.39 10.59 -3.42
CA ILE A 129 -2.20 10.70 -2.57
C ILE A 129 -1.14 9.76 -3.13
N ILE A 130 0.03 10.32 -3.43
CA ILE A 130 1.21 9.56 -3.84
C ILE A 130 2.11 9.40 -2.62
N LEU A 131 2.30 8.15 -2.18
CA LEU A 131 3.27 7.75 -1.17
C LEU A 131 4.60 7.37 -1.83
N PRO A 132 5.76 7.52 -1.16
CA PRO A 132 6.97 6.88 -1.64
C PRO A 132 6.77 5.35 -1.74
N HIS A 133 7.25 4.75 -2.83
CA HIS A 133 7.06 3.32 -3.12
C HIS A 133 7.45 2.44 -1.92
N TYR A 134 8.68 2.59 -1.46
CA TYR A 134 9.19 1.85 -0.30
C TYR A 134 8.31 1.99 0.95
N VAL A 135 7.74 3.18 1.20
CA VAL A 135 6.90 3.46 2.37
C VAL A 135 5.56 2.72 2.28
N SER A 136 4.95 2.69 1.09
CA SER A 136 3.67 2.00 0.88
C SER A 136 3.76 0.50 1.15
N GLU A 137 4.90 -0.11 0.86
CA GLU A 137 5.15 -1.54 1.05
C GLU A 137 5.71 -1.86 2.44
N GLN A 138 6.61 -1.02 2.94
CA GLN A 138 7.33 -1.24 4.19
C GLN A 138 6.39 -1.37 5.40
N TYR A 139 5.28 -0.63 5.40
CA TYR A 139 4.28 -0.70 6.46
C TYR A 139 3.68 -2.12 6.59
N GLY A 140 3.27 -2.71 5.48
CA GLY A 140 2.75 -4.08 5.43
C GLY A 140 3.84 -5.12 5.65
N PHE A 141 5.04 -4.90 5.10
CA PHE A 141 6.17 -5.80 5.29
C PHE A 141 6.61 -5.89 6.76
N ASN A 142 6.48 -4.81 7.53
CA ASN A 142 6.72 -4.86 8.97
C ASN A 142 5.73 -5.79 9.69
N LYS A 143 4.44 -5.77 9.33
CA LYS A 143 3.44 -6.70 9.88
C LYS A 143 3.75 -8.14 9.49
N PHE A 144 4.15 -8.36 8.23
CA PHE A 144 4.58 -9.68 7.75
C PHE A 144 5.80 -10.19 8.53
N TYR A 145 6.82 -9.35 8.77
CA TYR A 145 7.97 -9.70 9.60
C TYR A 145 7.56 -10.15 11.01
N VAL A 146 6.66 -9.42 11.67
CA VAL A 146 6.15 -9.78 13.01
C VAL A 146 5.47 -11.15 12.97
N HIS A 147 4.67 -11.40 11.93
CA HIS A 147 4.01 -12.69 11.73
C HIS A 147 5.02 -13.83 11.54
N VAL A 148 5.99 -13.67 10.63
CA VAL A 148 7.05 -14.67 10.40
C VAL A 148 7.86 -14.94 11.67
N LYS A 149 8.21 -13.89 12.40
CA LYS A 149 8.92 -14.02 13.68
C LYS A 149 8.13 -14.83 14.70
N GLY A 150 6.81 -14.70 14.73
CA GLY A 150 5.93 -15.47 15.59
C GLY A 150 5.83 -16.96 15.20
N LEU A 151 6.05 -17.30 13.93
CA LEU A 151 6.04 -18.67 13.42
C LEU A 151 7.40 -19.36 13.48
N THR A 152 8.47 -18.60 13.78
CA THR A 152 9.85 -19.12 13.70
C THR A 152 10.13 -20.15 14.78
N LEU A 153 10.72 -21.28 14.36
CA LEU A 153 11.11 -22.36 15.25
C LEU A 153 12.26 -21.92 16.18
N SER A 154 12.33 -22.56 17.36
CA SER A 154 13.42 -22.35 18.32
C SER A 154 14.79 -22.57 17.66
N GLY A 155 15.72 -21.63 17.87
CA GLY A 155 17.07 -21.69 17.30
C GLY A 155 17.26 -21.02 15.95
N VAL A 156 16.19 -20.42 15.38
CA VAL A 156 16.28 -19.59 14.17
C VAL A 156 16.22 -18.11 14.56
N GLU A 157 17.17 -17.31 14.12
CA GLU A 157 17.16 -15.86 14.30
C GLU A 157 16.54 -15.19 13.08
N VAL A 158 15.67 -14.22 13.32
CA VAL A 158 14.99 -13.44 12.27
C VAL A 158 15.35 -11.97 12.44
N PHE A 159 15.88 -11.38 11.38
CA PHE A 159 16.27 -9.97 11.35
C PHE A 159 15.40 -9.20 10.37
N TYR A 160 15.11 -7.95 10.71
CA TYR A 160 14.41 -6.99 9.87
C TYR A 160 15.34 -5.85 9.49
N PHE A 161 15.47 -5.60 8.19
CA PHE A 161 16.27 -4.49 7.69
C PHE A 161 15.35 -3.41 7.12
N ILE A 162 15.55 -2.16 7.56
CA ILE A 162 14.84 -0.98 7.05
C ILE A 162 15.85 -0.10 6.33
N ASP A 163 15.59 0.19 5.06
CA ASP A 163 16.40 1.12 4.30
C ASP A 163 15.89 2.55 4.45
N LYS A 164 16.46 3.28 5.41
CA LYS A 164 16.06 4.66 5.71
C LYS A 164 16.30 5.66 4.59
N ARG A 165 17.05 5.29 3.53
CA ARG A 165 17.28 6.17 2.38
C ARG A 165 16.02 6.43 1.57
N PHE A 166 15.04 5.53 1.65
CA PHE A 166 13.79 5.55 0.88
C PHE A 166 12.53 5.91 1.69
N MET A 167 12.69 6.26 2.95
CA MET A 167 11.59 6.69 3.82
C MET A 167 11.28 8.18 3.68
#